data_57e6aeda2964ee568a9e69ee6d2e7a17
#
_entry.id   57e6aeda2964ee568a9e69ee6d2e7a17
#
_cell.length_a   1.000
_cell.length_b   1.000
_cell.length_c   1.000
_cell.angle_alpha   90.00
_cell.angle_beta   90.00
_cell.angle_gamma   90.00
#
_symmetry.space_group_name_H-M   'P 1'
#
loop_
_entity.id
_entity.type
_entity.pdbx_description
1 polymer ?
#
loop_
_entity_poly.entity_id
_entity_poly.type
_entity_poly.pdbx_seq_one_letter_code
_entity_poly.pdbx_strand_id
1 'polypeptide(L)'
;MSIARQIASVSIGSLAARRVQLSSRNPLPIHAKLEKELQGDRLLPPVTLDITKPSTLIPAFENARVIVSLVGLMHGTPQQFEDIQWHGAENVAIAARQAGAKLVHFSAIGADPDSHIPYVRTKGLAEISVLEICPDATIIKPSLVFGPEDDFFNVCLCFF
;
A
#
# COMPACT_ATOMS: atom_id res chain seq x y z
N MET A 1 -2.29 -7.62 12.77
CA MET A 1 -1.50 -8.57 11.93
C MET A 1 -1.29 -7.93 10.57
N SER A 2 -0.06 -7.69 10.12
CA SER A 2 0.17 -6.92 8.89
C SER A 2 -0.26 -7.71 7.64
N ILE A 3 -0.78 -7.01 6.63
CA ILE A 3 -1.18 -7.59 5.33
C ILE A 3 0.03 -8.33 4.69
N ALA A 4 1.24 -7.77 4.81
CA ALA A 4 2.46 -8.40 4.31
C ALA A 4 2.72 -9.78 4.94
N ARG A 5 2.46 -9.95 6.25
CA ARG A 5 2.55 -11.25 6.93
C ARG A 5 1.52 -12.24 6.38
N GLN A 6 0.28 -11.79 6.17
CA GLN A 6 -0.77 -12.65 5.60
C GLN A 6 -0.43 -13.10 4.18
N ILE A 7 0.04 -12.19 3.32
CA ILE A 7 0.45 -12.53 1.95
C ILE A 7 1.60 -13.54 1.96
N ALA A 8 2.58 -13.37 2.85
CA ALA A 8 3.71 -14.28 2.96
C ALA A 8 3.36 -15.64 3.60
N SER A 9 2.35 -15.66 4.48
CA SER A 9 1.93 -16.88 5.20
C SER A 9 0.92 -17.76 4.45
N VAL A 10 0.23 -17.22 3.42
CA VAL A 10 -0.75 -18.00 2.65
C VAL A 10 -0.01 -19.01 1.77
N SER A 11 -0.04 -20.28 2.19
CA SER A 11 0.37 -21.43 1.40
C SER A 11 -0.88 -22.05 0.76
N ILE A 12 -1.18 -21.68 -0.48
CA ILE A 12 -2.25 -22.32 -1.26
C ILE A 12 -1.59 -23.28 -2.26
N GLY A 13 -1.60 -24.57 -1.94
CA GLY A 13 -1.19 -25.64 -2.85
C GLY A 13 0.29 -25.58 -3.30
N SER A 14 0.62 -26.25 -4.38
CA SER A 14 1.96 -26.37 -4.96
C SER A 14 2.50 -25.11 -5.65
N LEU A 15 1.95 -23.93 -5.38
CA LEU A 15 2.48 -22.65 -5.84
C LEU A 15 3.81 -22.38 -5.13
N ALA A 16 4.87 -22.21 -5.92
CA ALA A 16 6.21 -21.84 -5.46
C ALA A 16 6.14 -20.74 -4.39
N ALA A 17 6.93 -20.86 -3.34
CA ALA A 17 6.96 -19.96 -2.21
C ALA A 17 6.95 -18.50 -2.67
N ARG A 18 5.88 -17.77 -2.33
CA ARG A 18 5.76 -16.36 -2.69
C ARG A 18 6.76 -15.57 -1.87
N ARG A 19 7.59 -14.80 -2.53
CA ARG A 19 8.51 -13.87 -1.89
C ARG A 19 7.86 -12.49 -1.82
N VAL A 20 8.06 -11.80 -0.71
CA VAL A 20 7.53 -10.47 -0.44
C VAL A 20 8.67 -9.50 -0.24
N GLN A 21 8.63 -8.38 -0.94
CA GLN A 21 9.52 -7.24 -0.73
C GLN A 21 8.76 -6.13 -0.03
N LEU A 22 9.33 -5.60 1.03
CA LEU A 22 8.81 -4.41 1.69
C LEU A 22 9.48 -3.17 1.11
N SER A 23 8.64 -2.20 0.77
CA SER A 23 9.11 -0.94 0.21
C SER A 23 8.40 0.23 0.88
N SER A 24 9.15 1.18 1.39
CA SER A 24 8.65 2.42 1.98
C SER A 24 9.79 3.45 2.12
N ARG A 25 9.50 4.65 2.61
CA ARG A 25 10.54 5.66 2.92
C ARG A 25 11.51 5.21 4.03
N ASN A 26 11.04 4.38 4.96
CA ASN A 26 11.86 3.76 6.00
C ASN A 26 11.42 2.31 6.24
N PRO A 27 11.85 1.35 5.40
CA PRO A 27 11.35 -0.03 5.47
C PRO A 27 12.03 -0.88 6.54
N LEU A 28 13.22 -0.50 7.02
CA LEU A 28 14.06 -1.33 7.91
C LEU A 28 13.38 -1.75 9.22
N PRO A 29 12.68 -0.87 9.99
CA PRO A 29 12.05 -1.28 11.24
C PRO A 29 10.96 -2.33 11.05
N ILE A 30 10.14 -2.19 9.99
CA ILE A 30 9.07 -3.14 9.68
C ILE A 30 9.66 -4.45 9.15
N HIS A 31 10.71 -4.36 8.33
CA HIS A 31 11.41 -5.54 7.83
C HIS A 31 11.98 -6.39 8.98
N ALA A 32 12.72 -5.76 9.90
CA ALA A 32 13.29 -6.46 11.05
C ALA A 32 12.24 -7.11 11.98
N LYS A 33 11.04 -6.52 12.07
CA LYS A 33 9.92 -7.13 12.80
C LYS A 33 9.40 -8.37 12.06
N LEU A 34 9.18 -8.27 10.76
CA LEU A 34 8.66 -9.38 9.94
C LEU A 34 9.66 -10.53 9.78
N GLU A 35 10.96 -10.23 9.72
CA GLU A 35 12.02 -11.23 9.63
C GLU A 35 12.01 -12.20 10.83
N LYS A 36 11.66 -11.71 12.01
CA LYS A 36 11.49 -12.55 13.21
C LYS A 36 10.27 -13.45 13.18
N GLU A 37 9.27 -13.09 12.39
CA GLU A 37 7.98 -13.78 12.33
C GLU A 37 7.88 -14.72 11.13
N LEU A 38 8.58 -14.41 10.04
CA LEU A 38 8.56 -15.18 8.80
C LEU A 38 9.79 -16.10 8.74
N GLN A 39 9.55 -17.38 8.57
CA GLN A 39 10.61 -18.37 8.39
C GLN A 39 11.02 -18.51 6.93
N GLY A 40 12.32 -18.66 6.68
CA GLY A 40 12.89 -18.95 5.36
C GLY A 40 13.16 -17.71 4.50
N ASP A 41 13.36 -17.92 3.20
CA ASP A 41 13.74 -16.91 2.19
C ASP A 41 12.54 -16.14 1.59
N ARG A 42 11.42 -16.11 2.30
CA ARG A 42 10.18 -15.48 1.81
C ARG A 42 10.21 -13.95 1.85
N LEU A 43 11.02 -13.36 2.71
CA LEU A 43 11.17 -11.92 2.83
C LEU A 43 12.42 -11.48 2.08
N LEU A 44 12.23 -10.72 1.01
CA LEU A 44 13.32 -10.14 0.24
C LEU A 44 13.92 -8.93 0.98
N PRO A 45 15.17 -8.54 0.66
CA PRO A 45 15.74 -7.31 1.18
C PRO A 45 14.81 -6.11 0.97
N PRO A 46 14.68 -5.23 1.97
CA PRO A 46 13.79 -4.08 1.89
C PRO A 46 14.34 -3.04 0.92
N VAL A 47 13.45 -2.33 0.24
CA VAL A 47 13.82 -1.26 -0.69
C VAL A 47 13.23 0.07 -0.22
N THR A 48 14.11 1.07 -0.12
CA THR A 48 13.67 2.44 0.18
C THR A 48 13.07 3.06 -1.07
N LEU A 49 11.83 3.53 -0.99
CA LEU A 49 11.16 4.28 -2.04
C LEU A 49 10.27 5.38 -1.48
N ASP A 50 10.03 6.38 -2.29
CA ASP A 50 9.12 7.47 -2.02
C ASP A 50 8.16 7.61 -3.21
N ILE A 51 6.85 7.40 -2.98
CA ILE A 51 5.84 7.44 -4.04
C ILE A 51 5.69 8.82 -4.70
N THR A 52 6.15 9.88 -4.04
CA THR A 52 6.21 11.22 -4.63
C THR A 52 7.41 11.41 -5.58
N LYS A 53 8.30 10.41 -5.66
CA LYS A 53 9.52 10.43 -6.49
C LYS A 53 9.52 9.25 -7.46
N PRO A 54 8.98 9.41 -8.68
CA PRO A 54 8.85 8.33 -9.66
C PRO A 54 10.13 7.54 -9.92
N SER A 55 11.29 8.21 -9.90
CA SER A 55 12.59 7.56 -10.12
C SER A 55 12.94 6.48 -9.11
N THR A 56 12.33 6.50 -7.92
CA THR A 56 12.55 5.49 -6.87
C THR A 56 11.65 4.26 -7.03
N LEU A 57 10.56 4.37 -7.79
CA LEU A 57 9.56 3.31 -7.95
C LEU A 57 9.98 2.27 -8.97
N ILE A 58 10.51 2.71 -10.11
CA ILE A 58 10.86 1.81 -11.24
C ILE A 58 11.82 0.72 -10.80
N PRO A 59 12.98 1.02 -10.14
CA PRO A 59 13.89 -0.02 -9.67
C PRO A 59 13.28 -0.92 -8.60
N ALA A 60 12.40 -0.36 -7.75
CA ALA A 60 11.76 -1.12 -6.68
C ALA A 60 10.73 -2.12 -7.19
N PHE A 61 10.14 -1.86 -8.36
CA PHE A 61 9.09 -2.69 -8.95
C PHE A 61 9.61 -3.67 -10.01
N GLU A 62 10.90 -3.62 -10.30
CA GLU A 62 11.53 -4.53 -11.24
C GLU A 62 11.31 -5.98 -10.81
N ASN A 63 10.86 -6.82 -11.76
CA ASN A 63 10.51 -8.23 -11.54
C ASN A 63 9.34 -8.49 -10.56
N ALA A 64 8.63 -7.47 -10.10
CA ALA A 64 7.42 -7.66 -9.34
C ALA A 64 6.29 -8.20 -10.22
N ARG A 65 5.60 -9.24 -9.75
CA ARG A 65 4.38 -9.75 -10.42
C ARG A 65 3.12 -9.04 -9.94
N VAL A 66 3.13 -8.65 -8.67
CA VAL A 66 2.00 -7.96 -8.03
C VAL A 66 2.56 -6.87 -7.14
N ILE A 67 2.00 -5.70 -7.23
CA ILE A 67 2.28 -4.56 -6.37
C ILE A 67 1.05 -4.31 -5.51
N VAL A 68 1.25 -4.24 -4.19
CA VAL A 68 0.19 -3.92 -3.22
C VAL A 68 0.48 -2.55 -2.63
N SER A 69 -0.29 -1.56 -3.06
CA SER A 69 -0.17 -0.18 -2.57
C SER A 69 -1.05 0.03 -1.34
N LEU A 70 -0.41 0.16 -0.18
CA LEU A 70 -1.04 0.42 1.12
C LEU A 70 -0.83 1.87 1.57
N VAL A 71 -0.25 2.71 0.71
CA VAL A 71 0.12 4.08 1.09
C VAL A 71 -1.12 4.94 1.29
N GLY A 72 -1.13 5.66 2.39
CA GLY A 72 -2.15 6.64 2.72
C GLY A 72 -1.70 7.51 3.90
N LEU A 73 -2.37 8.64 4.06
CA LEU A 73 -2.20 9.52 5.21
C LEU A 73 -3.50 9.53 6.01
N MET A 74 -3.39 9.51 7.34
CA MET A 74 -4.52 9.75 8.25
C MET A 74 -4.61 11.23 8.61
N HIS A 75 -3.47 11.93 8.66
CA HIS A 75 -3.37 13.34 9.02
C HIS A 75 -2.40 14.05 8.07
N GLY A 76 -2.70 15.30 7.73
CA GLY A 76 -1.85 16.10 6.86
C GLY A 76 -2.55 17.36 6.37
N THR A 77 -1.82 18.19 5.65
CA THR A 77 -2.38 19.34 4.94
C THR A 77 -3.13 18.87 3.68
N PRO A 78 -4.06 19.67 3.11
CA PRO A 78 -4.70 19.35 1.84
C PRO A 78 -3.69 19.00 0.74
N GLN A 79 -2.60 19.76 0.64
CA GLN A 79 -1.54 19.52 -0.34
C GLN A 79 -0.85 18.16 -0.13
N GLN A 80 -0.56 17.77 1.12
CA GLN A 80 0.03 16.46 1.41
C GLN A 80 -0.90 15.31 1.02
N PHE A 81 -2.21 15.47 1.18
CA PHE A 81 -3.17 14.49 0.71
C PHE A 81 -3.15 14.36 -0.81
N GLU A 82 -3.09 15.48 -1.54
CA GLU A 82 -2.97 15.46 -2.99
C GLU A 82 -1.67 14.81 -3.45
N ASP A 83 -0.52 15.25 -2.91
CA ASP A 83 0.79 14.76 -3.33
C ASP A 83 0.98 13.26 -3.06
N ILE A 84 0.48 12.75 -1.93
CA ILE A 84 0.73 11.39 -1.48
C ILE A 84 -0.42 10.44 -1.85
N GLN A 85 -1.69 10.82 -1.53
CA GLN A 85 -2.79 9.88 -1.75
C GLN A 85 -3.26 9.85 -3.20
N TRP A 86 -3.23 10.97 -3.90
CA TRP A 86 -3.65 11.05 -5.31
C TRP A 86 -2.45 10.90 -6.24
N HIS A 87 -1.57 11.89 -6.37
CA HIS A 87 -0.44 11.83 -7.30
C HIS A 87 0.56 10.72 -6.98
N GLY A 88 0.74 10.40 -5.69
CA GLY A 88 1.53 9.23 -5.29
C GLY A 88 0.93 7.91 -5.79
N ALA A 89 -0.40 7.76 -5.79
CA ALA A 89 -1.06 6.59 -6.36
C ALA A 89 -0.95 6.52 -7.88
N GLU A 90 -1.03 7.67 -8.58
CA GLU A 90 -0.75 7.77 -10.02
C GLU A 90 0.66 7.29 -10.36
N ASN A 91 1.66 7.76 -9.62
CA ASN A 91 3.04 7.35 -9.81
C ASN A 91 3.23 5.84 -9.63
N VAL A 92 2.59 5.28 -8.60
CA VAL A 92 2.59 3.82 -8.37
C VAL A 92 1.94 3.07 -9.53
N ALA A 93 0.81 3.54 -10.04
CA ALA A 93 0.12 2.92 -11.16
C ALA A 93 0.95 2.96 -12.45
N ILE A 94 1.58 4.11 -12.75
CA ILE A 94 2.47 4.27 -13.90
C ILE A 94 3.64 3.27 -13.80
N ALA A 95 4.31 3.21 -12.65
CA ALA A 95 5.43 2.31 -12.44
C ALA A 95 5.02 0.83 -12.47
N ALA A 96 3.85 0.49 -11.94
CA ALA A 96 3.29 -0.86 -11.99
C ALA A 96 3.02 -1.30 -13.44
N ARG A 97 2.42 -0.42 -14.25
CA ARG A 97 2.18 -0.66 -15.67
C ARG A 97 3.49 -0.84 -16.44
N GLN A 98 4.50 -0.02 -16.17
CA GLN A 98 5.82 -0.14 -16.81
C GLN A 98 6.52 -1.45 -16.45
N ALA A 99 6.38 -1.91 -15.21
CA ALA A 99 6.92 -3.19 -14.75
C ALA A 99 6.12 -4.42 -15.25
N GLY A 100 4.96 -4.22 -15.89
CA GLY A 100 4.05 -5.30 -16.27
C GLY A 100 3.43 -6.04 -15.07
N ALA A 101 3.41 -5.39 -13.90
CA ALA A 101 2.90 -5.96 -12.67
C ALA A 101 1.41 -5.66 -12.49
N LYS A 102 0.67 -6.60 -11.88
CA LYS A 102 -0.69 -6.34 -11.43
C LYS A 102 -0.69 -5.40 -10.22
N LEU A 103 -1.61 -4.43 -10.21
CA LEU A 103 -1.73 -3.48 -9.11
C LEU A 103 -2.95 -3.81 -8.24
N VAL A 104 -2.73 -3.88 -6.93
CA VAL A 104 -3.78 -3.89 -5.89
C VAL A 104 -3.64 -2.59 -5.11
N HIS A 105 -4.63 -1.71 -5.22
CA HIS A 105 -4.62 -0.40 -4.54
C HIS A 105 -5.64 -0.38 -3.41
N PHE A 106 -5.20 0.06 -2.22
CA PHE A 106 -6.07 0.22 -1.06
C PHE A 106 -6.59 1.65 -0.98
N SER A 107 -7.87 1.78 -1.25
CA SER A 107 -8.65 3.00 -1.05
C SER A 107 -9.33 3.00 0.33
N ALA A 108 -10.52 3.55 0.44
CA ALA A 108 -11.35 3.54 1.64
C ALA A 108 -12.83 3.47 1.26
N ILE A 109 -13.66 2.86 2.13
CA ILE A 109 -15.11 2.97 1.99
C ILE A 109 -15.50 4.46 2.08
N GLY A 110 -16.43 4.89 1.22
CA GLY A 110 -16.84 6.29 1.15
C GLY A 110 -15.87 7.22 0.42
N ALA A 111 -14.82 6.71 -0.25
CA ALA A 111 -14.00 7.51 -1.14
C ALA A 111 -14.88 8.15 -2.23
N ASP A 112 -14.80 9.48 -2.37
CA ASP A 112 -15.66 10.30 -3.21
C ASP A 112 -14.86 11.47 -3.78
N PRO A 113 -14.66 11.56 -5.11
CA PRO A 113 -13.86 12.61 -5.73
C PRO A 113 -14.47 14.02 -5.59
N ASP A 114 -15.77 14.12 -5.33
CA ASP A 114 -16.49 15.39 -5.19
C ASP A 114 -16.56 15.87 -3.73
N SER A 115 -16.01 15.11 -2.79
CA SER A 115 -16.05 15.46 -1.37
C SER A 115 -15.25 16.72 -1.02
N HIS A 116 -15.77 17.52 -0.12
CA HIS A 116 -15.05 18.66 0.47
C HIS A 116 -13.95 18.25 1.47
N ILE A 117 -13.98 17.00 1.94
CA ILE A 117 -13.00 16.44 2.87
C ILE A 117 -11.77 15.98 2.09
N PRO A 118 -10.56 16.58 2.28
CA PRO A 118 -9.38 16.27 1.46
C PRO A 118 -9.03 14.78 1.43
N TYR A 119 -9.09 14.10 2.57
CA TYR A 119 -8.85 12.65 2.66
C TYR A 119 -9.77 11.85 1.74
N VAL A 120 -11.08 12.11 1.82
CA VAL A 120 -12.13 11.39 1.08
C VAL A 120 -12.01 11.67 -0.41
N ARG A 121 -11.81 12.97 -0.76
CA ARG A 121 -11.64 13.41 -2.14
C ARG A 121 -10.44 12.79 -2.81
N THR A 122 -9.27 12.87 -2.18
CA THR A 122 -8.03 12.37 -2.79
C THR A 122 -8.00 10.84 -2.90
N LYS A 123 -8.70 10.11 -2.02
CA LYS A 123 -8.94 8.68 -2.21
C LYS A 123 -9.80 8.40 -3.45
N GLY A 124 -10.88 9.15 -3.66
CA GLY A 124 -11.73 9.02 -4.84
C GLY A 124 -11.01 9.36 -6.14
N LEU A 125 -10.25 10.47 -6.15
CA LEU A 125 -9.42 10.86 -7.30
C LEU A 125 -8.35 9.81 -7.62
N ALA A 126 -7.70 9.24 -6.59
CA ALA A 126 -6.72 8.17 -6.76
C ALA A 126 -7.33 6.91 -7.40
N GLU A 127 -8.56 6.53 -7.04
CA GLU A 127 -9.25 5.39 -7.67
C GLU A 127 -9.42 5.61 -9.17
N ILE A 128 -9.88 6.80 -9.56
CA ILE A 128 -10.09 7.16 -10.97
C ILE A 128 -8.76 7.09 -11.72
N SER A 129 -7.73 7.82 -11.25
CA SER A 129 -6.42 7.85 -11.90
C SER A 129 -5.78 6.45 -12.01
N VAL A 130 -5.88 5.64 -10.95
CA VAL A 130 -5.34 4.27 -10.95
C VAL A 130 -6.01 3.42 -12.01
N LEU A 131 -7.34 3.47 -12.14
CA LEU A 131 -8.10 2.69 -13.12
C LEU A 131 -7.89 3.20 -14.57
N GLU A 132 -7.69 4.49 -14.77
CA GLU A 132 -7.33 5.05 -16.09
C GLU A 132 -5.95 4.57 -16.56
N ILE A 133 -4.99 4.50 -15.63
CA ILE A 133 -3.62 4.06 -15.94
C ILE A 133 -3.52 2.53 -16.03
N CYS A 134 -4.14 1.81 -15.09
CA CYS A 134 -4.17 0.36 -14.97
C CYS A 134 -5.62 -0.13 -14.91
N PRO A 135 -6.30 -0.34 -16.04
CA PRO A 135 -7.71 -0.75 -16.08
C PRO A 135 -8.00 -2.11 -15.41
N ASP A 136 -6.99 -2.96 -15.30
CA ASP A 136 -7.06 -4.28 -14.63
C ASP A 136 -6.62 -4.23 -13.15
N ALA A 137 -6.40 -3.03 -12.59
CA ALA A 137 -6.08 -2.89 -11.17
C ALA A 137 -7.25 -3.33 -10.28
N THR A 138 -6.91 -3.93 -9.14
CA THR A 138 -7.88 -4.25 -8.11
C THR A 138 -7.93 -3.13 -7.08
N ILE A 139 -9.09 -2.48 -6.95
CA ILE A 139 -9.32 -1.48 -5.90
C ILE A 139 -9.98 -2.17 -4.70
N ILE A 140 -9.33 -2.12 -3.55
CA ILE A 140 -9.87 -2.60 -2.28
C ILE A 140 -10.35 -1.40 -1.47
N LYS A 141 -11.62 -1.37 -1.10
CA LYS A 141 -12.26 -0.30 -0.32
C LYS A 141 -12.60 -0.83 1.08
N PRO A 142 -11.62 -0.89 2.00
CA PRO A 142 -11.89 -1.35 3.35
C PRO A 142 -12.74 -0.35 4.10
N SER A 143 -13.53 -0.86 5.05
CA SER A 143 -14.10 -0.10 6.15
C SER A 143 -13.01 0.18 7.20
N LEU A 144 -13.38 0.49 8.45
CA LEU A 144 -12.41 0.59 9.54
C LEU A 144 -11.62 -0.71 9.66
N VAL A 145 -10.31 -0.59 9.53
CA VAL A 145 -9.39 -1.72 9.72
C VAL A 145 -8.91 -1.66 11.16
N PHE A 146 -9.23 -2.68 11.92
CA PHE A 146 -8.87 -2.78 13.34
C PHE A 146 -8.15 -4.10 13.64
N GLY A 147 -7.38 -4.10 14.73
CA GLY A 147 -6.60 -5.25 15.17
C GLY A 147 -5.81 -4.94 16.43
N PRO A 148 -5.00 -5.87 16.95
CA PRO A 148 -4.25 -5.65 18.17
C PRO A 148 -3.29 -4.45 18.16
N GLU A 149 -2.93 -3.97 16.97
CA GLU A 149 -1.97 -2.88 16.76
C GLU A 149 -2.61 -1.67 16.05
N ASP A 150 -3.95 -1.55 16.04
CA ASP A 150 -4.61 -0.40 15.44
C ASP A 150 -4.61 0.81 16.38
N ASP A 151 -4.55 2.00 15.79
CA ASP A 151 -4.55 3.25 16.57
C ASP A 151 -5.94 3.66 17.02
N PHE A 152 -7.01 3.24 16.33
CA PHE A 152 -8.37 3.72 16.59
C PHE A 152 -8.92 3.15 17.89
N PHE A 153 -8.98 1.82 18.03
CA PHE A 153 -9.53 1.20 19.25
C PHE A 153 -8.57 1.27 20.42
N ASN A 154 -7.25 1.20 20.18
CA ASN A 154 -6.28 1.31 21.26
C ASN A 154 -6.24 2.71 21.87
N VAL A 155 -6.47 3.77 21.09
CA VAL A 155 -6.63 5.13 21.61
C VAL A 155 -7.95 5.29 22.35
N CYS A 156 -9.06 4.77 21.82
CA CYS A 156 -10.37 4.85 22.49
C CYS A 156 -10.41 4.09 23.82
N LEU A 157 -9.73 2.96 23.95
CA LEU A 157 -9.66 2.18 25.19
C LEU A 157 -8.85 2.84 26.31
N CYS A 158 -7.97 3.80 25.97
CA CYS A 158 -7.20 4.55 26.98
C CYS A 158 -8.00 5.66 27.69
N PHE A 159 -9.26 5.92 27.29
CA PHE A 159 -10.12 6.96 27.88
C PHE A 159 -11.23 6.42 28.81
N PHE A 160 -11.20 5.13 29.18
CA PHE A 160 -12.14 4.52 30.12
C PHE A 160 -11.44 3.96 31.34
#